data_4445f1d2bd58050a55fd5afb068377a6
#
_entry.id   4445f1d2bd58050a55fd5afb068377a6
#
_cell.length_a   1.000
_cell.length_b   1.000
_cell.length_c   1.000
_cell.angle_alpha   90.00
_cell.angle_beta   90.00
_cell.angle_gamma   90.00
#
_symmetry.space_group_name_H-M   'P 1'
#
loop_
_entity.id
_entity.type
_entity.pdbx_description
1 polymer ?
#
loop_
_entity_poly.entity_id
_entity_poly.type
_entity_poly.pdbx_seq_one_letter_code
_entity_poly.pdbx_strand_id
1 'polypeptide(L)'
;MLSIIALLTVATAFAQNKQPDAEYNLIRRSYRTVGDSITEIRFHKEIVLLRNRAITAYADKGETFITYNPDFETLTVNECYTVRPDGVRVNTPDNAFVRQLPSECADCGRLNHLTELAIVHTALEYNCTIVLDYTLRRRSPLLVERFNLSQDCPVKRYEIRYADGHTDVHNNIAQTVNDPYMPAAKAFDVEFQLGSKPVYTAETSLPEAANLLASLKANGSKEYVAAIRDWVVDYVTLNPIDPARVNYAMTPANEVFTSNCGTAIDKTGLLAAMLNQAGFRATIVDNSLNVFGDKPLEVEVTIEGLKYRLSATAKTPLLTENEKADAAAVAAAPIYIDRELEWKPDTIVENYVRITLPEEKGGLQFNPSLLNASRTSDLQARATTEFYHYTMDLPKGAKLIGGDVELEYNRNVGSISIIIKQKGKRLLVTRSLRLRKALITKADYSDFRQLMIDWYGHRQLFFSL
;
A
#
# COMPACT_ATOMS: atom_id res chain seq x y z
N MET A 1 22.51 15.32 38.15
CA MET A 1 22.41 16.19 36.95
C MET A 1 23.20 15.72 35.73
N LEU A 2 24.04 14.69 35.84
CA LEU A 2 24.83 14.14 34.72
C LEU A 2 24.13 12.98 33.96
N SER A 3 23.09 12.33 34.53
CA SER A 3 22.44 11.18 33.92
C SER A 3 21.38 11.53 32.85
N ILE A 4 20.89 12.77 32.81
CA ILE A 4 19.88 13.21 31.85
C ILE A 4 20.49 13.55 30.48
N ILE A 5 21.76 13.97 30.48
CA ILE A 5 22.47 14.35 29.23
C ILE A 5 22.88 13.11 28.42
N ALA A 6 23.13 11.97 29.04
CA ALA A 6 23.48 10.73 28.32
C ALA A 6 22.31 10.10 27.60
N LEU A 7 21.07 10.26 28.09
CA LEU A 7 19.88 9.73 27.41
C LEU A 7 19.46 10.55 26.16
N LEU A 8 19.71 11.87 26.19
CA LEU A 8 19.44 12.74 25.04
C LEU A 8 20.43 12.52 23.88
N THR A 9 21.68 12.15 24.20
CA THR A 9 22.69 11.86 23.16
C THR A 9 22.47 10.49 22.47
N VAL A 10 21.86 9.52 23.14
CA VAL A 10 21.53 8.22 22.53
C VAL A 10 20.31 8.35 21.58
N ALA A 11 19.32 9.18 21.91
CA ALA A 11 18.18 9.42 21.03
C ALA A 11 18.57 10.16 19.73
N THR A 12 19.58 11.03 19.78
CA THR A 12 20.10 11.70 18.58
C THR A 12 21.04 10.82 17.74
N ALA A 13 21.65 9.79 18.32
CA ALA A 13 22.52 8.86 17.58
C ALA A 13 21.76 7.90 16.66
N PHE A 14 20.47 7.65 16.90
CA PHE A 14 19.62 6.87 15.97
C PHE A 14 19.08 7.68 14.80
N ALA A 15 19.17 8.99 14.83
CA ALA A 15 18.93 9.88 13.71
C ALA A 15 20.20 10.14 12.88
N GLN A 16 21.18 9.24 12.91
CA GLN A 16 22.27 9.30 11.93
C GLN A 16 21.60 9.16 10.55
N ASN A 17 21.73 10.24 9.77
CA ASN A 17 21.49 10.28 8.33
C ASN A 17 22.24 9.10 7.68
N LYS A 18 21.63 7.90 7.71
CA LYS A 18 22.13 6.81 6.89
C LYS A 18 21.98 7.27 5.46
N GLN A 19 23.10 7.54 4.81
CA GLN A 19 23.11 7.80 3.37
C GLN A 19 22.21 6.77 2.69
N PRO A 20 21.25 7.18 1.88
CA PRO A 20 20.33 6.27 1.20
C PRO A 20 21.12 5.30 0.31
N ASP A 21 20.51 4.18 -0.04
CA ASP A 21 21.14 3.22 -0.93
C ASP A 21 21.21 3.72 -2.37
N ALA A 22 20.20 4.46 -2.78
CA ALA A 22 20.10 5.15 -4.07
C ALA A 22 19.36 6.48 -3.88
N GLU A 23 19.44 7.35 -4.89
CA GLU A 23 18.76 8.63 -4.90
C GLU A 23 18.45 9.04 -6.35
N TYR A 24 17.22 9.49 -6.61
CA TYR A 24 16.92 10.13 -7.89
C TYR A 24 17.49 11.55 -7.91
N ASN A 25 18.40 11.82 -8.85
CA ASN A 25 18.84 13.19 -9.12
C ASN A 25 17.73 13.99 -9.80
N LEU A 26 17.02 13.34 -10.74
CA LEU A 26 15.93 13.94 -11.49
C LEU A 26 14.88 12.89 -11.85
N ILE A 27 13.63 13.24 -11.63
CA ILE A 27 12.49 12.61 -12.29
C ILE A 27 11.76 13.72 -13.03
N ARG A 28 11.47 13.52 -14.32
CA ARG A 28 10.67 14.46 -15.11
C ARG A 28 9.57 13.72 -15.85
N ARG A 29 8.35 14.23 -15.71
CA ARG A 29 7.20 13.85 -16.52
C ARG A 29 6.83 15.03 -17.40
N SER A 30 6.62 14.79 -18.70
CA SER A 30 6.21 15.84 -19.64
C SER A 30 5.00 15.35 -20.42
N TYR A 31 3.97 16.18 -20.46
CA TYR A 31 2.70 15.87 -21.12
C TYR A 31 2.55 16.74 -22.36
N ARG A 32 2.14 16.13 -23.47
CA ARG A 32 1.90 16.83 -24.72
C ARG A 32 0.69 16.26 -25.44
N THR A 33 -0.22 17.11 -25.88
CA THR A 33 -1.29 16.74 -26.80
C THR A 33 -0.78 16.89 -28.23
N VAL A 34 -0.95 15.86 -29.04
CA VAL A 34 -0.56 15.86 -30.46
C VAL A 34 -1.82 15.65 -31.30
N GLY A 35 -2.34 16.71 -31.91
CA GLY A 35 -3.68 16.75 -32.49
C GLY A 35 -4.78 16.59 -31.43
N ASP A 36 -5.99 16.27 -31.84
CA ASP A 36 -7.13 16.20 -30.93
C ASP A 36 -7.26 14.85 -30.19
N SER A 37 -6.46 13.84 -30.54
CA SER A 37 -6.66 12.45 -30.07
C SER A 37 -5.41 11.74 -29.56
N ILE A 38 -4.23 12.36 -29.60
CA ILE A 38 -2.98 11.71 -29.18
C ILE A 38 -2.35 12.46 -28.03
N THR A 39 -2.12 11.73 -26.94
CA THR A 39 -1.36 12.22 -25.79
C THR A 39 0.01 11.59 -25.76
N GLU A 40 1.05 12.38 -25.68
CA GLU A 40 2.42 11.93 -25.42
C GLU A 40 2.79 12.21 -23.99
N ILE A 41 3.32 11.17 -23.32
CA ILE A 41 3.88 11.27 -21.98
C ILE A 41 5.34 10.88 -22.08
N ARG A 42 6.25 11.82 -21.82
CA ARG A 42 7.68 11.55 -21.77
C ARG A 42 8.13 11.48 -20.32
N PHE A 43 8.83 10.41 -20.01
CA PHE A 43 9.47 10.18 -18.72
C PHE A 43 10.98 10.28 -18.88
N HIS A 44 11.61 11.01 -17.96
CA HIS A 44 13.06 11.06 -17.86
C HIS A 44 13.44 10.84 -16.41
N LYS A 45 14.34 9.90 -16.16
CA LYS A 45 14.80 9.54 -14.81
C LYS A 45 16.31 9.40 -14.77
N GLU A 46 16.90 9.93 -13.69
CA GLU A 46 18.31 9.79 -13.35
C GLU A 46 18.41 9.28 -11.92
N ILE A 47 18.88 8.05 -11.71
CA ILE A 47 19.08 7.45 -10.40
C ILE A 47 20.54 7.14 -10.14
N VAL A 48 21.07 7.58 -9.02
CA VAL A 48 22.43 7.29 -8.55
C VAL A 48 22.39 6.13 -7.56
N LEU A 49 23.25 5.13 -7.75
CA LEU A 49 23.42 4.00 -6.84
C LEU A 49 24.53 4.30 -5.84
N LEU A 50 24.18 4.72 -4.64
CA LEU A 50 25.07 5.24 -3.61
C LEU A 50 25.72 4.16 -2.72
N ARG A 51 25.30 2.89 -2.86
CA ARG A 51 25.84 1.74 -2.11
C ARG A 51 25.82 0.48 -2.99
N ASN A 52 26.76 -0.43 -2.72
CA ASN A 52 26.82 -1.69 -3.46
C ASN A 52 25.52 -2.51 -3.39
N ARG A 53 24.82 -2.49 -2.27
CA ARG A 53 23.52 -3.18 -2.14
C ARG A 53 22.44 -2.57 -3.03
N ALA A 54 22.56 -1.30 -3.42
CA ALA A 54 21.66 -0.66 -4.36
C ALA A 54 21.74 -1.28 -5.76
N ILE A 55 22.89 -1.81 -6.15
CA ILE A 55 23.05 -2.50 -7.44
C ILE A 55 22.04 -3.64 -7.55
N THR A 56 21.90 -4.45 -6.51
CA THR A 56 20.92 -5.54 -6.51
C THR A 56 19.48 -5.05 -6.24
N ALA A 57 19.31 -4.06 -5.36
CA ALA A 57 17.98 -3.61 -4.95
C ALA A 57 17.30 -2.68 -5.96
N TYR A 58 18.06 -1.91 -6.73
CA TYR A 58 17.56 -0.87 -7.62
C TYR A 58 17.84 -1.11 -9.11
N ALA A 59 18.69 -2.09 -9.45
CA ALA A 59 18.82 -2.55 -10.84
C ALA A 59 17.47 -2.98 -11.41
N ASP A 60 16.63 -3.60 -10.58
CA ASP A 60 15.30 -4.07 -10.94
C ASP A 60 14.17 -3.05 -10.66
N LYS A 61 14.46 -1.90 -10.03
CA LYS A 61 13.42 -0.95 -9.60
C LYS A 61 13.44 0.40 -10.33
N GLY A 62 14.47 0.67 -11.12
CA GLY A 62 14.62 1.94 -11.83
C GLY A 62 13.77 2.09 -13.09
N GLU A 63 12.47 1.73 -13.04
CA GLU A 63 11.60 1.58 -14.21
C GLU A 63 12.11 0.53 -15.20
N THR A 64 12.64 -0.54 -14.67
CA THR A 64 13.02 -1.73 -15.43
C THR A 64 11.84 -2.36 -16.15
N PHE A 65 10.59 -2.10 -15.69
CA PHE A 65 9.38 -2.66 -16.24
C PHE A 65 8.40 -1.56 -16.64
N ILE A 66 8.17 -1.42 -17.96
CA ILE A 66 7.27 -0.40 -18.51
C ILE A 66 6.11 -1.11 -19.20
N THR A 67 4.96 -1.16 -18.55
CA THR A 67 3.74 -1.77 -19.09
C THR A 67 3.01 -0.79 -20.01
N TYR A 68 2.59 -1.26 -21.19
CA TYR A 68 1.79 -0.51 -22.14
C TYR A 68 0.86 -1.42 -22.95
N ASN A 69 -0.14 -0.84 -23.59
CA ASN A 69 -1.07 -1.57 -24.44
C ASN A 69 -0.80 -1.29 -25.92
N PRO A 70 -0.23 -2.24 -26.69
CA PRO A 70 0.11 -2.04 -28.11
C PRO A 70 -1.08 -1.67 -29.00
N ASP A 71 -2.31 -1.98 -28.61
CA ASP A 71 -3.50 -1.70 -29.39
C ASP A 71 -3.73 -0.20 -29.60
N PHE A 72 -3.34 0.61 -28.61
CA PHE A 72 -3.49 2.07 -28.68
C PHE A 72 -2.31 2.86 -28.11
N GLU A 73 -1.24 2.20 -27.64
CA GLU A 73 -0.04 2.84 -27.13
C GLU A 73 1.20 2.41 -27.91
N THR A 74 2.13 3.34 -28.07
CA THR A 74 3.45 3.07 -28.63
C THR A 74 4.50 3.55 -27.63
N LEU A 75 5.37 2.63 -27.22
CA LEU A 75 6.51 2.92 -26.35
C LEU A 75 7.79 3.09 -27.17
N THR A 76 8.47 4.20 -26.97
CA THR A 76 9.77 4.50 -27.57
C THR A 76 10.75 4.81 -26.44
N VAL A 77 11.82 4.02 -26.32
CA VAL A 77 12.97 4.35 -25.46
C VAL A 77 13.83 5.36 -26.24
N ASN A 78 13.92 6.58 -25.72
CA ASN A 78 14.70 7.65 -26.34
C ASN A 78 16.18 7.54 -25.98
N GLU A 79 16.47 7.28 -24.69
CA GLU A 79 17.81 7.06 -24.17
C GLU A 79 17.77 6.08 -23.00
N CYS A 80 18.74 5.17 -22.97
CA CYS A 80 18.98 4.30 -21.82
C CYS A 80 20.48 4.02 -21.71
N TYR A 81 21.10 4.48 -20.63
CA TYR A 81 22.54 4.32 -20.42
C TYR A 81 22.91 4.45 -18.95
N THR A 82 24.12 3.98 -18.63
CA THR A 82 24.74 4.17 -17.32
C THR A 82 25.94 5.12 -17.45
N VAL A 83 26.02 6.10 -16.58
CA VAL A 83 27.22 6.94 -16.40
C VAL A 83 28.02 6.35 -15.26
N ARG A 84 29.22 5.90 -15.52
CA ARG A 84 30.15 5.35 -14.53
C ARG A 84 30.72 6.47 -13.64
N PRO A 85 31.30 6.13 -12.48
CA PRO A 85 31.91 7.14 -11.58
C PRO A 85 33.04 7.96 -12.24
N ASP A 86 33.72 7.39 -13.26
CA ASP A 86 34.74 8.06 -14.07
C ASP A 86 34.16 8.99 -15.17
N GLY A 87 32.80 9.09 -15.23
CA GLY A 87 32.09 9.90 -16.21
C GLY A 87 31.86 9.21 -17.56
N VAL A 88 32.33 8.00 -17.76
CA VAL A 88 32.14 7.26 -19.01
C VAL A 88 30.69 6.82 -19.14
N ARG A 89 30.07 7.18 -20.27
CA ARG A 89 28.71 6.72 -20.63
C ARG A 89 28.79 5.35 -21.29
N VAL A 90 28.00 4.42 -20.78
CA VAL A 90 27.82 3.06 -21.33
C VAL A 90 26.38 2.91 -21.77
N ASN A 91 26.09 2.85 -23.04
CA ASN A 91 24.73 2.67 -23.54
C ASN A 91 24.24 1.27 -23.27
N THR A 92 22.98 1.16 -22.89
CA THR A 92 22.29 -0.13 -22.73
C THR A 92 22.16 -0.79 -24.11
N PRO A 93 22.65 -2.03 -24.30
CA PRO A 93 22.64 -2.69 -25.60
C PRO A 93 21.22 -3.15 -26.00
N ASP A 94 20.95 -3.30 -27.29
CA ASP A 94 19.60 -3.64 -27.81
C ASP A 94 19.05 -4.96 -27.24
N ASN A 95 19.89 -5.94 -26.98
CA ASN A 95 19.48 -7.22 -26.39
C ASN A 95 19.11 -7.15 -24.90
N ALA A 96 19.30 -6.01 -24.27
CA ALA A 96 18.86 -5.77 -22.88
C ALA A 96 17.41 -5.28 -22.79
N PHE A 97 16.72 -5.09 -23.91
CA PHE A 97 15.31 -4.71 -23.97
C PHE A 97 14.47 -5.92 -24.34
N VAL A 98 13.76 -6.47 -23.35
CA VAL A 98 12.95 -7.67 -23.53
C VAL A 98 11.46 -7.32 -23.41
N ARG A 99 10.68 -7.70 -24.42
CA ARG A 99 9.22 -7.58 -24.35
C ARG A 99 8.64 -8.89 -23.84
N GLN A 100 7.78 -8.78 -22.84
CA GLN A 100 7.14 -9.93 -22.21
C GLN A 100 5.70 -9.59 -21.81
N LEU A 101 4.95 -10.59 -21.37
CA LEU A 101 3.66 -10.39 -20.73
C LEU A 101 3.89 -9.85 -19.31
N PRO A 102 3.16 -8.80 -18.87
CA PRO A 102 3.22 -8.36 -17.47
C PRO A 102 2.89 -9.51 -16.52
N SER A 103 3.65 -9.63 -15.44
CA SER A 103 3.46 -10.70 -14.47
C SER A 103 2.05 -10.72 -13.87
N GLU A 104 1.44 -9.56 -13.71
CA GLU A 104 0.08 -9.38 -13.21
C GLU A 104 -0.98 -9.93 -14.17
N CYS A 105 -0.61 -10.17 -15.43
CA CYS A 105 -1.53 -10.71 -16.45
C CYS A 105 -1.38 -12.22 -16.66
N ALA A 106 -0.42 -12.89 -16.01
CA ALA A 106 -0.09 -14.29 -16.27
C ALA A 106 -1.29 -15.25 -16.16
N ASP A 107 -2.20 -14.97 -15.22
CA ASP A 107 -3.38 -15.81 -14.95
C ASP A 107 -4.65 -15.28 -15.63
N CYS A 108 -4.53 -14.34 -16.58
CA CYS A 108 -5.67 -13.74 -17.28
C CYS A 108 -5.44 -13.68 -18.78
N GLY A 109 -5.80 -14.75 -19.49
CA GLY A 109 -5.63 -14.87 -20.95
C GLY A 109 -6.23 -13.70 -21.74
N ARG A 110 -7.26 -13.07 -21.21
CA ARG A 110 -7.92 -11.91 -21.79
C ARG A 110 -7.03 -10.67 -21.84
N LEU A 111 -6.02 -10.58 -20.96
CA LEU A 111 -5.04 -9.49 -20.88
C LEU A 111 -3.71 -9.81 -21.60
N ASN A 112 -3.63 -10.91 -22.35
CA ASN A 112 -2.41 -11.34 -23.06
C ASN A 112 -1.96 -10.37 -24.16
N HIS A 113 -2.77 -9.39 -24.55
CA HIS A 113 -2.41 -8.32 -25.48
C HIS A 113 -1.56 -7.22 -24.83
N LEU A 114 -1.53 -7.14 -23.50
CA LEU A 114 -0.68 -6.19 -22.81
C LEU A 114 0.79 -6.60 -22.91
N THR A 115 1.66 -5.62 -22.99
CA THR A 115 3.09 -5.82 -23.13
C THR A 115 3.82 -5.05 -22.05
N GLU A 116 4.84 -5.68 -21.48
CA GLU A 116 5.79 -5.07 -20.59
C GLU A 116 7.18 -5.05 -21.25
N LEU A 117 7.80 -3.90 -21.29
CA LEU A 117 9.19 -3.78 -21.65
C LEU A 117 10.05 -3.92 -20.39
N ALA A 118 10.78 -5.02 -20.29
CA ALA A 118 11.82 -5.22 -19.28
C ALA A 118 13.15 -4.69 -19.79
N ILE A 119 13.86 -3.93 -18.94
CA ILE A 119 15.15 -3.33 -19.28
C ILE A 119 16.21 -3.88 -18.32
N VAL A 120 17.26 -4.48 -18.86
CA VAL A 120 18.42 -4.94 -18.08
C VAL A 120 19.49 -3.86 -18.15
N HIS A 121 19.60 -3.05 -17.10
CA HIS A 121 20.63 -2.02 -17.03
C HIS A 121 22.04 -2.64 -16.94
N THR A 122 22.99 -2.07 -17.64
CA THR A 122 24.36 -2.60 -17.76
C THR A 122 25.38 -1.66 -17.11
N ALA A 123 26.60 -2.16 -16.88
CA ALA A 123 27.71 -1.41 -16.26
C ALA A 123 27.36 -0.79 -14.90
N LEU A 124 26.55 -1.50 -14.09
CA LEU A 124 26.19 -1.05 -12.77
C LEU A 124 27.33 -1.23 -11.78
N GLU A 125 27.68 -0.17 -11.11
CA GLU A 125 28.71 -0.15 -10.08
C GLU A 125 28.38 0.92 -9.00
N TYR A 126 29.13 0.89 -7.93
CA TYR A 126 28.99 1.89 -6.86
C TYR A 126 29.16 3.31 -7.43
N ASN A 127 28.26 4.20 -7.07
CA ASN A 127 28.24 5.61 -7.50
C ASN A 127 28.03 5.83 -9.00
N CYS A 128 27.51 4.84 -9.74
CA CYS A 128 27.05 5.05 -11.11
C CYS A 128 25.68 5.71 -11.16
N THR A 129 25.35 6.35 -12.28
CA THR A 129 24.03 6.93 -12.55
C THR A 129 23.37 6.20 -13.70
N ILE A 130 22.18 5.63 -13.47
CA ILE A 130 21.32 5.10 -14.52
C ILE A 130 20.48 6.24 -15.07
N VAL A 131 20.46 6.40 -16.39
CA VAL A 131 19.60 7.36 -17.09
C VAL A 131 18.65 6.60 -18.01
N LEU A 132 17.36 6.85 -17.84
CA LEU A 132 16.31 6.31 -18.68
C LEU A 132 15.38 7.44 -19.13
N ASP A 133 15.20 7.54 -20.45
CA ASP A 133 14.25 8.47 -21.06
C ASP A 133 13.39 7.69 -22.06
N TYR A 134 12.08 7.75 -21.90
CA TYR A 134 11.15 7.10 -22.83
C TYR A 134 9.91 7.94 -23.05
N THR A 135 9.26 7.71 -24.18
CA THR A 135 7.99 8.34 -24.57
C THR A 135 6.94 7.27 -24.75
N LEU A 136 5.82 7.44 -24.06
CA LEU A 136 4.60 6.69 -24.28
C LEU A 136 3.62 7.58 -25.07
N ARG A 137 3.31 7.16 -26.29
CA ARG A 137 2.36 7.86 -27.14
C ARG A 137 1.05 7.08 -27.21
N ARG A 138 -0.07 7.74 -26.88
CA ARG A 138 -1.41 7.16 -26.85
C ARG A 138 -2.27 7.69 -28.00
N ARG A 139 -3.01 6.80 -28.65
CA ARG A 139 -4.05 7.16 -29.61
C ARG A 139 -5.39 7.44 -28.96
N SER A 140 -5.60 6.95 -27.73
CA SER A 140 -6.77 7.23 -26.91
C SER A 140 -6.44 8.30 -25.87
N PRO A 141 -7.42 9.14 -25.46
CA PRO A 141 -7.15 10.16 -24.44
C PRO A 141 -6.78 9.54 -23.09
N LEU A 142 -5.83 10.15 -22.42
CA LEU A 142 -5.62 9.92 -20.99
C LEU A 142 -6.67 10.74 -20.24
N LEU A 143 -7.46 10.08 -19.39
CA LEU A 143 -8.57 10.75 -18.70
C LEU A 143 -8.18 11.33 -17.37
N VAL A 144 -7.31 10.63 -16.65
CA VAL A 144 -6.81 11.03 -15.32
C VAL A 144 -5.36 10.63 -15.19
N GLU A 145 -4.57 11.48 -14.57
CA GLU A 145 -3.21 11.17 -14.14
C GLU A 145 -3.12 11.28 -12.62
N ARG A 146 -2.51 10.26 -11.99
CA ARG A 146 -2.27 10.20 -10.55
C ARG A 146 -0.95 9.56 -10.25
N PHE A 147 -0.14 10.20 -9.42
CA PHE A 147 1.14 9.62 -9.01
C PHE A 147 1.67 10.27 -7.74
N ASN A 148 2.59 9.58 -7.09
CA ASN A 148 3.33 10.11 -5.96
C ASN A 148 4.61 10.80 -6.44
N LEU A 149 4.93 11.92 -5.84
CA LEU A 149 6.23 12.57 -6.01
C LEU A 149 7.32 11.78 -5.29
N SER A 150 6.98 11.24 -4.12
CA SER A 150 7.88 10.40 -3.35
C SER A 150 8.02 9.00 -3.95
N GLN A 151 9.23 8.49 -3.93
CA GLN A 151 9.61 7.18 -4.46
C GLN A 151 10.18 6.31 -3.33
N ASP A 152 10.56 5.08 -3.62
CA ASP A 152 11.21 4.15 -2.68
C ASP A 152 12.65 4.57 -2.29
N CYS A 153 13.20 5.58 -2.92
CA CYS A 153 14.41 6.30 -2.50
C CYS A 153 14.20 7.81 -2.61
N PRO A 154 15.05 8.65 -1.97
CA PRO A 154 14.91 10.10 -2.04
C PRO A 154 14.96 10.64 -3.47
N VAL A 155 14.26 11.75 -3.72
CA VAL A 155 14.25 12.45 -5.01
C VAL A 155 14.74 13.87 -4.81
N LYS A 156 15.88 14.23 -5.42
CA LYS A 156 16.41 15.61 -5.34
C LYS A 156 15.52 16.59 -6.07
N ARG A 157 15.08 16.20 -7.27
CA ARG A 157 14.27 17.09 -8.10
C ARG A 157 13.24 16.31 -8.89
N TYR A 158 11.98 16.71 -8.77
CA TYR A 158 10.86 16.19 -9.56
C TYR A 158 10.26 17.33 -10.38
N GLU A 159 10.19 17.19 -11.71
CA GLU A 159 9.59 18.16 -12.63
C GLU A 159 8.33 17.56 -13.29
N ILE A 160 7.27 18.34 -13.34
CA ILE A 160 6.05 18.03 -14.08
C ILE A 160 5.86 19.16 -15.09
N ARG A 161 5.93 18.82 -16.39
CA ARG A 161 5.73 19.76 -17.49
C ARG A 161 4.39 19.48 -18.14
N TYR A 162 3.45 20.38 -17.95
CA TYR A 162 2.10 20.27 -18.47
C TYR A 162 2.04 20.67 -19.96
N ALA A 163 0.95 20.23 -20.64
CA ALA A 163 0.75 20.49 -22.06
C ALA A 163 0.52 21.97 -22.40
N ASP A 164 0.07 22.77 -21.43
CA ASP A 164 -0.10 24.23 -21.53
C ASP A 164 1.20 25.03 -21.34
N GLY A 165 2.32 24.34 -21.08
CA GLY A 165 3.64 24.94 -20.86
C GLY A 165 3.94 25.23 -19.39
N HIS A 166 2.98 25.05 -18.48
CA HIS A 166 3.25 25.17 -17.04
C HIS A 166 4.22 24.09 -16.57
N THR A 167 5.00 24.39 -15.54
CA THR A 167 5.96 23.44 -14.95
C THR A 167 5.96 23.58 -13.43
N ASP A 168 5.66 22.47 -12.76
CA ASP A 168 5.85 22.33 -11.33
C ASP A 168 7.20 21.72 -11.02
N VAL A 169 7.87 22.22 -9.99
CA VAL A 169 9.17 21.71 -9.53
C VAL A 169 9.11 21.48 -8.03
N HIS A 170 9.37 20.24 -7.65
CA HIS A 170 9.47 19.80 -6.27
C HIS A 170 10.90 19.33 -5.98
N ASN A 171 11.48 19.79 -4.88
CA ASN A 171 12.86 19.48 -4.54
C ASN A 171 12.96 18.77 -3.17
N ASN A 172 13.99 17.93 -3.03
CA ASN A 172 14.33 17.25 -1.77
C ASN A 172 13.16 16.45 -1.16
N ILE A 173 12.56 15.61 -1.99
CA ILE A 173 11.43 14.77 -1.59
C ILE A 173 11.99 13.57 -0.83
N ALA A 174 11.52 13.35 0.38
CA ALA A 174 11.87 12.18 1.17
C ALA A 174 11.31 10.89 0.55
N GLN A 175 12.05 9.79 0.72
CA GLN A 175 11.55 8.48 0.30
C GLN A 175 10.28 8.10 1.06
N THR A 176 9.38 7.40 0.38
CA THR A 176 8.30 6.65 1.01
C THR A 176 8.63 5.17 1.01
N VAL A 177 8.08 4.48 2.01
CA VAL A 177 8.05 3.02 2.03
C VAL A 177 6.62 2.60 1.74
N ASN A 178 6.43 1.56 0.95
CA ASN A 178 5.12 0.95 0.76
C ASN A 178 4.53 0.63 2.12
N ASP A 179 3.41 1.25 2.43
CA ASP A 179 2.75 1.16 3.72
C ASP A 179 1.36 0.57 3.52
N PRO A 180 1.12 -0.66 3.98
CA PRO A 180 -0.17 -1.32 3.82
C PRO A 180 -1.32 -0.60 4.55
N TYR A 181 -1.00 0.34 5.45
CA TYR A 181 -1.99 1.16 6.16
C TYR A 181 -2.28 2.48 5.46
N MET A 182 -1.57 2.78 4.37
CA MET A 182 -1.83 3.99 3.62
C MET A 182 -3.09 3.80 2.79
N PRO A 183 -4.11 4.65 2.99
CA PRO A 183 -5.26 4.59 2.10
C PRO A 183 -4.81 5.08 0.74
N ALA A 184 -5.03 4.25 -0.27
CA ALA A 184 -4.67 4.57 -1.59
C ALA A 184 -5.23 5.98 -1.98
N ALA A 185 -6.51 6.46 -1.63
CA ALA A 185 -7.10 7.79 -1.96
C ALA A 185 -6.30 9.00 -1.48
N LYS A 186 -5.37 8.76 -0.61
CA LYS A 186 -4.49 9.79 -0.11
C LYS A 186 -3.04 9.49 -0.44
N ALA A 187 -2.82 8.47 -1.26
CA ALA A 187 -1.49 8.06 -1.65
C ALA A 187 -0.89 8.95 -2.75
N PHE A 188 -1.71 9.71 -3.48
CA PHE A 188 -1.23 10.51 -4.59
C PHE A 188 -0.98 11.95 -4.19
N ASP A 189 0.25 12.41 -4.42
CA ASP A 189 0.63 13.81 -4.22
C ASP A 189 0.15 14.69 -5.38
N VAL A 190 -0.02 14.08 -6.56
CA VAL A 190 -0.45 14.75 -7.78
C VAL A 190 -1.63 14.01 -8.39
N GLU A 191 -2.68 14.76 -8.67
CA GLU A 191 -3.85 14.30 -9.40
C GLU A 191 -4.35 15.40 -10.30
N PHE A 192 -4.56 15.11 -11.59
CA PHE A 192 -5.25 16.02 -12.49
C PHE A 192 -6.10 15.28 -13.52
N GLN A 193 -7.24 15.87 -13.84
CA GLN A 193 -8.19 15.33 -14.79
C GLN A 193 -7.93 15.92 -16.17
N LEU A 194 -7.81 15.05 -17.18
CA LEU A 194 -7.53 15.40 -18.57
C LEU A 194 -8.73 15.21 -19.49
N GLY A 195 -9.74 14.46 -19.04
CA GLY A 195 -10.92 14.16 -19.83
C GLY A 195 -12.16 13.87 -18.98
N SER A 196 -13.26 13.59 -19.63
CA SER A 196 -14.51 13.22 -18.95
C SER A 196 -14.37 11.86 -18.29
N LYS A 197 -14.93 11.73 -17.09
CA LYS A 197 -14.96 10.43 -16.40
C LYS A 197 -15.81 9.43 -17.15
N PRO A 198 -15.38 8.16 -17.25
CA PRO A 198 -16.23 7.12 -17.80
C PRO A 198 -17.44 6.87 -16.90
N VAL A 199 -18.57 6.56 -17.52
CA VAL A 199 -19.80 6.17 -16.81
C VAL A 199 -19.97 4.66 -17.00
N TYR A 200 -19.96 3.92 -15.89
CA TYR A 200 -20.14 2.47 -15.91
C TYR A 200 -21.58 2.11 -15.57
N THR A 201 -22.15 1.24 -16.40
CA THR A 201 -23.53 0.77 -16.23
C THR A 201 -23.53 -0.71 -15.90
N ALA A 202 -24.28 -1.09 -14.89
CA ALA A 202 -24.45 -2.49 -14.52
C ALA A 202 -25.29 -3.22 -15.57
N GLU A 203 -24.85 -4.42 -15.99
CA GLU A 203 -25.68 -5.31 -16.78
C GLU A 203 -26.88 -5.81 -15.96
N THR A 204 -28.02 -5.99 -16.63
CA THR A 204 -29.29 -6.33 -15.96
C THR A 204 -29.47 -7.84 -15.78
N SER A 205 -28.69 -8.66 -16.48
CA SER A 205 -28.76 -10.11 -16.42
C SER A 205 -27.40 -10.74 -16.72
N LEU A 206 -27.21 -11.95 -16.19
CA LEU A 206 -26.04 -12.80 -16.44
C LEU A 206 -26.50 -14.27 -16.38
N PRO A 207 -27.15 -14.79 -17.45
CA PRO A 207 -27.71 -16.14 -17.45
C PRO A 207 -26.69 -17.25 -17.17
N GLU A 208 -25.43 -17.06 -17.56
CA GLU A 208 -24.33 -17.98 -17.37
C GLU A 208 -24.06 -18.26 -15.87
N ALA A 209 -24.37 -17.30 -15.00
CA ALA A 209 -24.22 -17.46 -13.56
C ALA A 209 -25.40 -18.15 -12.86
N ALA A 210 -26.49 -18.49 -13.57
CA ALA A 210 -27.75 -18.98 -12.97
C ALA A 210 -27.53 -20.21 -12.05
N ASN A 211 -26.77 -21.22 -12.49
CA ASN A 211 -26.51 -22.42 -11.71
C ASN A 211 -25.67 -22.13 -10.46
N LEU A 212 -24.65 -21.27 -10.58
CA LEU A 212 -23.85 -20.82 -9.46
C LEU A 212 -24.71 -20.06 -8.44
N LEU A 213 -25.53 -19.11 -8.90
CA LEU A 213 -26.41 -18.32 -8.05
C LEU A 213 -27.40 -19.21 -7.28
N ALA A 214 -27.92 -20.27 -7.92
CA ALA A 214 -28.76 -21.25 -7.25
C ALA A 214 -28.01 -21.98 -6.13
N SER A 215 -26.72 -22.30 -6.31
CA SER A 215 -25.89 -22.96 -5.29
C SER A 215 -25.50 -22.03 -4.14
N LEU A 216 -25.39 -20.73 -4.39
CA LEU A 216 -25.06 -19.72 -3.37
C LEU A 216 -26.26 -19.25 -2.56
N LYS A 217 -27.48 -19.68 -2.95
CA LYS A 217 -28.71 -19.19 -2.33
C LYS A 217 -28.74 -19.48 -0.84
N ALA A 218 -28.90 -18.42 -0.05
CA ALA A 218 -29.00 -18.47 1.41
C ALA A 218 -30.43 -18.15 1.87
N ASN A 219 -30.75 -18.45 3.15
CA ASN A 219 -32.08 -18.27 3.71
C ASN A 219 -32.46 -16.79 3.93
N GLY A 220 -31.50 -15.88 4.02
CA GLY A 220 -31.69 -14.44 4.17
C GLY A 220 -31.18 -13.66 2.96
N SER A 221 -31.82 -12.53 2.66
CA SER A 221 -31.43 -11.68 1.52
C SER A 221 -30.03 -11.08 1.69
N LYS A 222 -29.65 -10.67 2.91
CA LYS A 222 -28.32 -10.14 3.21
C LYS A 222 -27.23 -11.21 3.06
N GLU A 223 -27.49 -12.41 3.60
CA GLU A 223 -26.59 -13.55 3.52
C GLU A 223 -26.37 -13.99 2.08
N TYR A 224 -27.43 -13.95 1.26
CA TYR A 224 -27.33 -14.29 -0.15
C TYR A 224 -26.50 -13.25 -0.93
N VAL A 225 -26.74 -11.96 -0.71
CA VAL A 225 -25.96 -10.87 -1.31
C VAL A 225 -24.49 -10.98 -0.88
N ALA A 226 -24.23 -11.28 0.42
CA ALA A 226 -22.88 -11.48 0.92
C ALA A 226 -22.20 -12.68 0.25
N ALA A 227 -22.90 -13.81 0.09
CA ALA A 227 -22.36 -15.00 -0.56
C ALA A 227 -21.97 -14.74 -2.03
N ILE A 228 -22.79 -13.98 -2.78
CA ILE A 228 -22.48 -13.57 -4.16
C ILE A 228 -21.22 -12.68 -4.18
N ARG A 229 -21.14 -11.66 -3.32
CA ARG A 229 -19.99 -10.78 -3.20
C ARG A 229 -18.73 -11.59 -2.84
N ASP A 230 -18.82 -12.48 -1.85
CA ASP A 230 -17.70 -13.28 -1.37
C ASP A 230 -17.16 -14.21 -2.45
N TRP A 231 -18.06 -14.77 -3.27
CA TRP A 231 -17.65 -15.55 -4.42
C TRP A 231 -16.85 -14.70 -5.43
N VAL A 232 -17.32 -13.51 -5.79
CA VAL A 232 -16.60 -12.60 -6.71
C VAL A 232 -15.23 -12.21 -6.13
N VAL A 233 -15.15 -11.96 -4.81
CA VAL A 233 -13.89 -11.62 -4.16
C VAL A 233 -12.89 -12.78 -4.23
N ASP A 234 -13.34 -13.99 -3.89
CA ASP A 234 -12.47 -15.17 -3.71
C ASP A 234 -12.10 -15.85 -5.03
N TYR A 235 -13.01 -15.94 -5.98
CA TYR A 235 -12.83 -16.79 -7.17
C TYR A 235 -12.48 -16.01 -8.43
N VAL A 236 -12.69 -14.71 -8.47
CA VAL A 236 -12.27 -13.89 -9.60
C VAL A 236 -10.93 -13.24 -9.28
N THR A 237 -9.88 -13.63 -9.99
CA THR A 237 -8.54 -13.07 -9.81
C THR A 237 -8.53 -11.57 -10.11
N LEU A 238 -8.07 -10.77 -9.16
CA LEU A 238 -7.91 -9.33 -9.35
C LEU A 238 -6.60 -9.05 -10.10
N ASN A 239 -6.72 -8.42 -11.27
CA ASN A 239 -5.57 -7.91 -12.00
C ASN A 239 -5.39 -6.42 -11.68
N PRO A 240 -4.29 -6.05 -11.00
CA PRO A 240 -4.03 -4.67 -10.57
C PRO A 240 -3.47 -3.80 -11.71
N ILE A 241 -4.00 -3.98 -12.92
CA ILE A 241 -3.61 -3.21 -14.08
C ILE A 241 -4.19 -1.80 -13.99
N ASP A 242 -3.35 -0.81 -14.29
CA ASP A 242 -3.78 0.58 -14.38
C ASP A 242 -4.94 0.68 -15.39
N PRO A 243 -6.10 1.25 -15.01
CA PRO A 243 -7.25 1.42 -15.89
C PRO A 243 -6.91 2.10 -17.22
N ALA A 244 -5.90 2.95 -17.26
CA ALA A 244 -5.42 3.57 -18.49
C ALA A 244 -4.92 2.53 -19.50
N ARG A 245 -4.34 1.40 -19.06
CA ARG A 245 -3.81 0.34 -19.94
C ARG A 245 -4.91 -0.49 -20.62
N VAL A 246 -6.12 -0.45 -20.10
CA VAL A 246 -7.32 -1.06 -20.69
C VAL A 246 -8.28 0.01 -21.23
N ASN A 247 -7.77 1.22 -21.47
CA ASN A 247 -8.53 2.37 -21.96
C ASN A 247 -9.79 2.66 -21.13
N TYR A 248 -9.71 2.45 -19.81
CA TYR A 248 -10.82 2.61 -18.86
C TYR A 248 -12.06 1.77 -19.18
N ALA A 249 -11.92 0.73 -19.99
CA ALA A 249 -13.02 -0.12 -20.38
C ALA A 249 -13.48 -1.02 -19.23
N MET A 250 -14.78 -1.26 -19.16
CA MET A 250 -15.36 -2.35 -18.38
C MET A 250 -15.63 -3.53 -19.30
N THR A 251 -15.10 -4.68 -18.96
CA THR A 251 -15.33 -5.91 -19.72
C THR A 251 -16.75 -6.43 -19.48
N PRO A 252 -17.42 -7.00 -20.49
CA PRO A 252 -18.71 -7.67 -20.32
C PRO A 252 -18.69 -8.72 -19.21
N ALA A 253 -19.74 -8.76 -18.39
CA ALA A 253 -19.77 -9.60 -17.19
C ALA A 253 -19.62 -11.10 -17.49
N ASN A 254 -20.17 -11.57 -18.62
CA ASN A 254 -20.04 -12.96 -19.07
C ASN A 254 -18.59 -13.35 -19.40
N GLU A 255 -17.80 -12.44 -19.95
CA GLU A 255 -16.39 -12.67 -20.24
C GLU A 255 -15.55 -12.72 -18.94
N VAL A 256 -15.83 -11.81 -17.99
CA VAL A 256 -15.19 -11.81 -16.67
C VAL A 256 -15.56 -13.09 -15.91
N PHE A 257 -16.82 -13.49 -15.94
CA PHE A 257 -17.31 -14.72 -15.31
C PHE A 257 -16.64 -15.97 -15.87
N THR A 258 -16.52 -16.06 -17.19
CA THR A 258 -15.93 -17.22 -17.86
C THR A 258 -14.43 -17.29 -17.68
N SER A 259 -13.73 -16.15 -17.68
CA SER A 259 -12.27 -16.10 -17.51
C SER A 259 -11.81 -16.15 -16.06
N ASN A 260 -12.71 -15.96 -15.09
CA ASN A 260 -12.42 -15.85 -13.67
C ASN A 260 -11.30 -14.82 -13.32
N CYS A 261 -11.16 -13.78 -14.13
CA CYS A 261 -10.17 -12.74 -13.90
C CYS A 261 -10.65 -11.39 -14.41
N GLY A 262 -10.19 -10.31 -13.79
CA GLY A 262 -10.52 -8.96 -14.22
C GLY A 262 -9.90 -7.87 -13.37
N THR A 263 -9.95 -6.65 -13.87
CA THR A 263 -9.61 -5.45 -13.10
C THR A 263 -10.64 -5.19 -12.00
N ALA A 264 -10.37 -4.24 -11.12
CA ALA A 264 -11.36 -3.82 -10.12
C ALA A 264 -12.67 -3.31 -10.76
N ILE A 265 -12.58 -2.67 -11.93
CA ILE A 265 -13.75 -2.21 -12.72
C ILE A 265 -14.54 -3.42 -13.19
N ASP A 266 -13.88 -4.41 -13.78
CA ASP A 266 -14.50 -5.63 -14.28
C ASP A 266 -15.20 -6.44 -13.20
N LYS A 267 -14.53 -6.62 -12.05
CA LYS A 267 -15.12 -7.32 -10.89
C LYS A 267 -16.36 -6.60 -10.36
N THR A 268 -16.37 -5.26 -10.39
CA THR A 268 -17.53 -4.46 -9.98
C THR A 268 -18.70 -4.65 -10.95
N GLY A 269 -18.44 -4.65 -12.27
CA GLY A 269 -19.44 -4.95 -13.29
C GLY A 269 -20.03 -6.35 -13.12
N LEU A 270 -19.18 -7.35 -12.92
CA LEU A 270 -19.61 -8.74 -12.68
C LEU A 270 -20.47 -8.86 -11.42
N LEU A 271 -20.05 -8.26 -10.30
CA LEU A 271 -20.82 -8.29 -9.05
C LEU A 271 -22.21 -7.70 -9.25
N ALA A 272 -22.30 -6.55 -9.92
CA ALA A 272 -23.59 -5.90 -10.18
C ALA A 272 -24.48 -6.77 -11.09
N ALA A 273 -23.94 -7.37 -12.16
CA ALA A 273 -24.67 -8.26 -13.05
C ALA A 273 -25.17 -9.53 -12.33
N MET A 274 -24.35 -10.16 -11.50
CA MET A 274 -24.73 -11.33 -10.71
C MET A 274 -25.87 -11.00 -9.72
N LEU A 275 -25.80 -9.86 -9.04
CA LEU A 275 -26.84 -9.41 -8.13
C LEU A 275 -28.14 -9.12 -8.86
N ASN A 276 -28.10 -8.49 -10.04
CA ASN A 276 -29.26 -8.27 -10.89
C ASN A 276 -29.86 -9.60 -11.38
N GLN A 277 -29.03 -10.57 -11.80
CA GLN A 277 -29.47 -11.92 -12.18
C GLN A 277 -30.10 -12.67 -11.00
N ALA A 278 -29.64 -12.44 -9.77
CA ALA A 278 -30.21 -13.02 -8.56
C ALA A 278 -31.53 -12.38 -8.11
N GLY A 279 -32.00 -11.34 -8.83
CA GLY A 279 -33.28 -10.65 -8.59
C GLY A 279 -33.17 -9.44 -7.66
N PHE A 280 -31.98 -8.99 -7.31
CA PHE A 280 -31.78 -7.74 -6.60
C PHE A 280 -31.68 -6.56 -7.57
N ARG A 281 -31.91 -5.35 -7.06
CA ARG A 281 -31.66 -4.13 -7.81
C ARG A 281 -30.27 -3.62 -7.46
N ALA A 282 -29.29 -3.85 -8.35
CA ALA A 282 -27.92 -3.46 -8.19
C ALA A 282 -27.49 -2.44 -9.24
N THR A 283 -26.76 -1.41 -8.85
CA THR A 283 -26.20 -0.38 -9.71
C THR A 283 -24.76 -0.11 -9.34
N ILE A 284 -23.94 0.33 -10.30
CA ILE A 284 -22.57 0.76 -10.02
C ILE A 284 -22.63 2.20 -9.54
N VAL A 285 -22.04 2.45 -8.39
CA VAL A 285 -21.97 3.79 -7.83
C VAL A 285 -20.67 4.41 -8.31
N ASP A 286 -20.79 5.46 -9.13
CA ASP A 286 -19.68 6.33 -9.45
C ASP A 286 -19.37 7.20 -8.23
N ASN A 287 -18.46 6.72 -7.44
CA ASN A 287 -17.80 7.53 -6.47
C ASN A 287 -16.76 8.35 -7.24
N SER A 288 -17.11 9.55 -7.63
CA SER A 288 -16.40 10.41 -8.58
C SER A 288 -14.91 10.67 -8.27
N LEU A 289 -14.48 10.36 -7.05
CA LEU A 289 -13.09 10.39 -6.59
C LEU A 289 -12.38 9.03 -6.69
N ASN A 290 -13.08 7.94 -7.05
CA ASN A 290 -12.62 6.58 -6.75
C ASN A 290 -12.42 5.68 -7.97
N VAL A 291 -12.82 6.11 -9.17
CA VAL A 291 -12.66 5.30 -10.40
C VAL A 291 -11.19 5.01 -10.71
N PHE A 292 -10.28 5.84 -10.21
CA PHE A 292 -8.86 5.83 -10.56
C PHE A 292 -7.91 5.75 -9.37
N GLY A 293 -8.41 5.45 -8.21
CA GLY A 293 -7.56 5.37 -7.03
C GLY A 293 -8.23 4.49 -6.01
N ASP A 294 -7.86 4.52 -5.01
CA ASP A 294 -7.90 4.05 -3.68
C ASP A 294 -9.19 3.54 -3.12
N LYS A 295 -10.31 3.94 -3.66
CA LYS A 295 -11.56 3.25 -3.42
C LYS A 295 -12.00 2.65 -4.74
N PRO A 296 -12.04 1.33 -4.84
CA PRO A 296 -12.63 0.66 -6.00
C PRO A 296 -14.07 1.15 -6.17
N LEU A 297 -14.57 1.13 -7.40
CA LEU A 297 -15.99 1.28 -7.66
C LEU A 297 -16.78 0.38 -6.71
N GLU A 298 -17.90 0.87 -6.21
CA GLU A 298 -18.80 0.10 -5.36
C GLU A 298 -20.09 -0.25 -6.11
N VAL A 299 -20.70 -1.35 -5.71
CA VAL A 299 -22.04 -1.71 -6.14
C VAL A 299 -23.03 -1.30 -5.05
N GLU A 300 -24.01 -0.46 -5.40
CA GLU A 300 -25.16 -0.19 -4.53
C GLU A 300 -26.25 -1.22 -4.83
N VAL A 301 -26.67 -1.95 -3.82
CA VAL A 301 -27.76 -2.94 -3.90
C VAL A 301 -28.90 -2.61 -2.95
N THR A 302 -30.13 -2.78 -3.38
CA THR A 302 -31.31 -2.59 -2.54
C THR A 302 -31.78 -3.95 -1.99
N ILE A 303 -31.84 -4.07 -0.67
CA ILE A 303 -32.32 -5.24 0.06
C ILE A 303 -33.43 -4.77 1.00
N GLU A 304 -34.66 -5.29 0.82
CA GLU A 304 -35.81 -4.95 1.68
C GLU A 304 -36.05 -3.45 1.81
N GLY A 305 -35.80 -2.70 0.73
CA GLY A 305 -35.98 -1.25 0.68
C GLY A 305 -34.80 -0.43 1.21
N LEU A 306 -33.79 -1.05 1.80
CA LEU A 306 -32.57 -0.41 2.29
C LEU A 306 -31.43 -0.54 1.27
N LYS A 307 -30.59 0.49 1.18
CA LYS A 307 -29.44 0.52 0.28
C LYS A 307 -28.17 0.13 1.00
N TYR A 308 -27.40 -0.76 0.38
CA TYR A 308 -26.10 -1.24 0.86
C TYR A 308 -25.05 -1.03 -0.21
N ARG A 309 -23.84 -0.70 0.17
CA ARG A 309 -22.70 -0.59 -0.73
C ARG A 309 -21.71 -1.72 -0.52
N LEU A 310 -21.26 -2.32 -1.61
CA LEU A 310 -20.40 -3.50 -1.66
C LEU A 310 -19.15 -3.21 -2.45
N SER A 311 -18.01 -3.65 -1.93
CA SER A 311 -16.78 -3.76 -2.70
C SER A 311 -16.73 -5.09 -3.43
N ALA A 312 -16.33 -5.09 -4.70
CA ALA A 312 -16.07 -6.32 -5.46
C ALA A 312 -14.66 -6.89 -5.21
N THR A 313 -13.83 -6.19 -4.43
CA THR A 313 -12.44 -6.57 -4.17
C THR A 313 -12.17 -6.88 -2.69
N ALA A 314 -13.14 -6.68 -1.80
CA ALA A 314 -12.98 -6.91 -0.37
C ALA A 314 -14.29 -7.39 0.27
N LYS A 315 -14.16 -8.27 1.26
CA LYS A 315 -15.28 -8.77 2.08
C LYS A 315 -15.60 -7.79 3.21
N THR A 316 -16.18 -6.65 2.85
CA THR A 316 -16.62 -5.67 3.84
C THR A 316 -17.99 -6.05 4.43
N PRO A 317 -18.31 -5.73 5.69
CA PRO A 317 -19.65 -5.91 6.23
C PRO A 317 -20.70 -5.19 5.37
N LEU A 318 -21.88 -5.80 5.20
CA LEU A 318 -23.02 -5.13 4.58
C LEU A 318 -23.63 -4.16 5.59
N LEU A 319 -23.27 -2.89 5.47
CA LEU A 319 -23.74 -1.81 6.32
C LEU A 319 -24.50 -0.78 5.47
N THR A 320 -25.61 -0.30 5.98
CA THR A 320 -26.27 0.90 5.45
C THR A 320 -25.41 2.13 5.68
N GLU A 321 -25.69 3.25 5.01
CA GLU A 321 -24.93 4.50 5.23
C GLU A 321 -24.97 4.96 6.69
N ASN A 322 -26.12 4.77 7.38
CA ASN A 322 -26.23 5.09 8.80
C ASN A 322 -25.39 4.15 9.66
N GLU A 323 -25.44 2.83 9.39
CA GLU A 323 -24.60 1.85 10.09
C GLU A 323 -23.11 2.07 9.82
N LYS A 324 -22.71 2.56 8.64
CA LYS A 324 -21.31 2.94 8.34
C LYS A 324 -20.88 4.15 9.16
N ALA A 325 -21.74 5.15 9.31
CA ALA A 325 -21.47 6.30 10.16
C ALA A 325 -21.30 5.88 11.63
N ASP A 326 -22.17 4.99 12.11
CA ASP A 326 -22.10 4.42 13.45
C ASP A 326 -20.88 3.51 13.61
N ALA A 327 -20.57 2.67 12.62
CA ALA A 327 -19.42 1.78 12.66
C ALA A 327 -18.07 2.53 12.55
N ALA A 328 -18.05 3.67 11.87
CA ALA A 328 -16.88 4.57 11.88
C ALA A 328 -16.69 5.23 13.26
N ALA A 329 -17.78 5.36 14.02
CA ALA A 329 -17.76 5.85 15.41
C ALA A 329 -17.47 4.72 16.43
N VAL A 330 -17.78 3.46 16.09
CA VAL A 330 -17.47 2.31 16.93
C VAL A 330 -16.00 1.95 16.76
N ALA A 331 -15.19 2.29 17.77
CA ALA A 331 -13.86 1.71 17.92
C ALA A 331 -13.97 0.18 17.86
N ALA A 332 -13.04 -0.48 17.19
CA ALA A 332 -12.96 -1.94 17.20
C ALA A 332 -13.13 -2.43 18.65
N ALA A 333 -13.88 -3.53 18.84
CA ALA A 333 -14.10 -4.08 20.17
C ALA A 333 -12.76 -4.17 20.93
N PRO A 334 -12.70 -3.69 22.18
CA PRO A 334 -11.46 -3.70 22.94
C PRO A 334 -10.90 -5.11 23.04
N ILE A 335 -9.60 -5.25 22.80
CA ILE A 335 -8.89 -6.51 22.99
C ILE A 335 -8.45 -6.55 24.45
N TYR A 336 -8.79 -7.61 25.13
CA TYR A 336 -8.38 -7.85 26.50
C TYR A 336 -7.77 -9.25 26.60
N ILE A 337 -6.50 -9.32 26.93
CA ILE A 337 -5.75 -10.56 27.10
C ILE A 337 -5.14 -10.57 28.51
N ASP A 338 -5.44 -11.62 29.26
CA ASP A 338 -4.83 -11.91 30.55
C ASP A 338 -4.37 -13.37 30.52
N ARG A 339 -3.05 -13.60 30.56
CA ARG A 339 -2.52 -14.95 30.55
C ARG A 339 -1.10 -15.07 31.08
N GLU A 340 -0.77 -16.28 31.47
CA GLU A 340 0.59 -16.67 31.80
C GLU A 340 1.37 -17.06 30.54
N LEU A 341 2.60 -16.58 30.44
CA LEU A 341 3.54 -16.90 29.36
C LEU A 341 4.57 -17.90 29.86
N GLU A 342 4.96 -18.81 28.98
CA GLU A 342 6.08 -19.69 29.23
C GLU A 342 7.40 -18.95 29.05
N TRP A 343 8.42 -19.30 29.85
CA TRP A 343 9.79 -18.85 29.65
C TRP A 343 10.37 -19.50 28.39
N LYS A 344 10.27 -18.79 27.27
CA LYS A 344 10.73 -19.26 25.95
C LYS A 344 11.58 -18.19 25.28
N PRO A 345 12.92 -18.26 25.46
CA PRO A 345 13.82 -17.29 24.82
C PRO A 345 13.79 -17.39 23.29
N ASP A 346 13.80 -16.24 22.61
CA ASP A 346 13.99 -16.15 21.15
C ASP A 346 15.47 -16.19 20.78
N THR A 347 16.32 -15.66 21.70
CA THR A 347 17.75 -15.52 21.47
C THR A 347 18.49 -15.71 22.80
N ILE A 348 19.56 -16.50 22.77
CA ILE A 348 20.48 -16.70 23.89
C ILE A 348 21.89 -16.42 23.39
N VAL A 349 22.58 -15.46 24.04
CA VAL A 349 23.98 -15.12 23.76
C VAL A 349 24.71 -15.06 25.10
N GLU A 350 25.58 -16.03 25.36
CA GLU A 350 26.26 -16.19 26.64
C GLU A 350 25.28 -16.22 27.82
N ASN A 351 25.36 -15.23 28.72
CA ASN A 351 24.47 -15.10 29.87
C ASN A 351 23.28 -14.15 29.62
N TYR A 352 23.06 -13.74 28.35
CA TYR A 352 21.99 -12.81 28.00
C TYR A 352 20.89 -13.52 27.21
N VAL A 353 19.68 -13.22 27.56
CA VAL A 353 18.48 -13.83 26.99
C VAL A 353 17.52 -12.74 26.53
N ARG A 354 16.99 -12.91 25.35
CA ARG A 354 15.89 -12.07 24.85
C ARG A 354 14.59 -12.87 24.78
N ILE A 355 13.52 -12.25 25.24
CA ILE A 355 12.15 -12.76 25.09
C ILE A 355 11.33 -11.67 24.40
N THR A 356 10.63 -12.01 23.32
CA THR A 356 9.70 -11.12 22.64
C THR A 356 8.27 -11.44 23.08
N LEU A 357 7.57 -10.43 23.61
CA LEU A 357 6.15 -10.57 23.96
C LEU A 357 5.32 -10.87 22.70
N PRO A 358 4.30 -11.72 22.79
CA PRO A 358 3.52 -12.15 21.64
C PRO A 358 2.77 -11.01 20.95
N GLU A 359 2.51 -11.19 19.66
CA GLU A 359 1.52 -10.42 18.89
C GLU A 359 0.20 -11.16 18.93
N GLU A 360 -0.78 -10.53 19.53
CA GLU A 360 -2.09 -11.16 19.68
C GLU A 360 -2.94 -10.95 18.42
N LYS A 361 -3.68 -12.00 18.07
CA LYS A 361 -4.57 -11.95 16.90
C LYS A 361 -5.62 -10.85 17.07
N GLY A 362 -5.73 -9.99 16.07
CA GLY A 362 -6.65 -8.84 16.08
C GLY A 362 -6.06 -7.57 16.69
N GLY A 363 -4.92 -7.63 17.37
CA GLY A 363 -4.17 -6.46 17.84
C GLY A 363 -3.42 -5.76 16.72
N LEU A 364 -2.83 -4.62 17.06
CA LEU A 364 -1.96 -3.86 16.16
C LEU A 364 -0.66 -4.62 15.92
N GLN A 365 -0.52 -5.16 14.72
CA GLN A 365 0.65 -5.94 14.33
C GLN A 365 1.84 -5.04 14.05
N PHE A 366 3.07 -5.53 14.31
CA PHE A 366 4.27 -4.80 14.03
C PHE A 366 4.46 -4.60 12.52
N ASN A 367 4.66 -3.34 12.14
CA ASN A 367 5.04 -2.99 10.78
C ASN A 367 6.10 -1.90 10.81
N PRO A 368 7.31 -2.16 10.27
CA PRO A 368 8.40 -1.17 10.24
C PRO A 368 8.02 0.15 9.58
N SER A 369 7.09 0.14 8.63
CA SER A 369 6.64 1.35 7.93
C SER A 369 5.92 2.36 8.83
N LEU A 370 5.38 1.91 9.98
CA LEU A 370 4.79 2.78 11.00
C LEU A 370 5.85 3.60 11.75
N LEU A 371 7.12 3.24 11.62
CA LEU A 371 8.25 3.90 12.29
C LEU A 371 9.09 4.80 11.37
N ASN A 372 8.67 5.01 10.14
CA ASN A 372 9.36 5.88 9.19
C ASN A 372 9.61 7.27 9.78
N ALA A 373 10.74 7.89 9.45
CA ALA A 373 11.11 9.18 10.01
C ALA A 373 10.15 10.30 9.62
N SER A 374 9.55 10.21 8.43
CA SER A 374 8.59 11.18 7.90
C SER A 374 7.61 10.50 6.95
N ARG A 375 6.50 11.19 6.64
CA ARG A 375 5.50 10.77 5.67
C ARG A 375 5.12 11.92 4.76
N THR A 376 4.83 11.60 3.52
CA THR A 376 4.34 12.55 2.51
C THR A 376 2.82 12.60 2.46
N SER A 377 2.14 11.55 2.94
CA SER A 377 0.66 11.43 2.95
C SER A 377 0.14 10.99 4.32
N ASP A 378 -1.16 11.14 4.52
CA ASP A 378 -1.84 10.68 5.71
C ASP A 378 -1.81 9.15 5.79
N LEU A 379 -1.85 8.62 7.01
CA LEU A 379 -1.83 7.20 7.32
C LEU A 379 -3.22 6.75 7.78
N GLN A 380 -3.75 5.70 7.14
CA GLN A 380 -4.93 5.02 7.65
C GLN A 380 -4.50 4.02 8.73
N ALA A 381 -4.68 4.40 9.97
CA ALA A 381 -4.55 3.49 11.10
C ALA A 381 -5.92 2.86 11.43
N ARG A 382 -5.89 1.82 12.22
CA ARG A 382 -7.09 1.26 12.82
C ARG A 382 -7.26 1.89 14.21
N ALA A 383 -8.37 2.56 14.48
CA ALA A 383 -8.70 2.93 15.84
C ALA A 383 -8.84 1.63 16.66
N THR A 384 -8.09 1.51 17.76
CA THR A 384 -8.04 0.29 18.56
C THR A 384 -7.88 0.61 20.03
N THR A 385 -8.38 -0.27 20.87
CA THR A 385 -8.11 -0.29 22.31
C THR A 385 -7.67 -1.69 22.68
N GLU A 386 -6.47 -1.81 23.21
CA GLU A 386 -5.84 -3.07 23.53
C GLU A 386 -5.31 -3.04 24.95
N PHE A 387 -5.56 -4.13 25.68
CA PHE A 387 -5.04 -4.33 27.03
C PHE A 387 -4.46 -5.73 27.15
N TYR A 388 -3.21 -5.80 27.59
CA TYR A 388 -2.48 -7.03 27.77
C TYR A 388 -1.93 -7.11 29.19
N HIS A 389 -2.27 -8.17 29.88
CA HIS A 389 -1.68 -8.53 31.15
C HIS A 389 -1.01 -9.91 31.01
N TYR A 390 0.32 -9.92 31.19
CA TYR A 390 1.10 -11.14 31.14
C TYR A 390 1.81 -11.36 32.44
N THR A 391 1.85 -12.62 32.87
CA THR A 391 2.73 -13.08 33.93
C THR A 391 3.68 -14.13 33.40
N MET A 392 4.88 -14.25 33.94
CA MET A 392 5.87 -15.24 33.52
C MET A 392 6.72 -15.65 34.71
N ASP A 393 6.90 -16.95 34.91
CA ASP A 393 7.85 -17.46 35.91
C ASP A 393 9.26 -17.48 35.31
N LEU A 394 10.18 -16.85 36.02
CA LEU A 394 11.57 -16.70 35.62
C LEU A 394 12.45 -17.81 36.22
N PRO A 395 13.43 -18.33 35.49
CA PRO A 395 14.39 -19.26 36.04
C PRO A 395 15.20 -18.64 37.18
N LYS A 396 15.80 -19.50 38.03
CA LYS A 396 16.63 -19.07 39.15
C LYS A 396 17.82 -18.27 38.64
N GLY A 397 17.96 -17.04 39.14
CA GLY A 397 19.09 -16.15 38.78
C GLY A 397 18.71 -15.10 37.72
N ALA A 398 17.69 -15.34 36.90
CA ALA A 398 17.29 -14.41 35.85
C ALA A 398 16.92 -13.03 36.39
N LYS A 399 17.53 -11.98 35.83
CA LYS A 399 17.28 -10.58 36.17
C LYS A 399 16.96 -9.77 34.94
N LEU A 400 15.86 -9.01 35.02
CA LEU A 400 15.46 -8.08 33.95
C LEU A 400 16.52 -6.99 33.77
N ILE A 401 17.07 -6.87 32.58
CA ILE A 401 18.05 -5.85 32.22
C ILE A 401 17.34 -4.52 32.02
N GLY A 402 17.88 -3.46 32.61
CA GLY A 402 17.26 -2.13 32.61
C GLY A 402 16.30 -1.91 33.79
N GLY A 403 15.97 -2.97 34.55
CA GLY A 403 15.06 -2.89 35.68
C GLY A 403 13.59 -2.73 35.33
N ASP A 404 12.78 -2.34 36.30
CA ASP A 404 11.37 -2.09 36.11
C ASP A 404 11.11 -0.94 35.14
N VAL A 405 10.09 -1.09 34.30
CA VAL A 405 9.64 -0.07 33.34
C VAL A 405 8.29 0.45 33.77
N GLU A 406 8.12 1.75 33.80
CA GLU A 406 6.84 2.42 33.96
C GLU A 406 6.80 3.59 32.98
N LEU A 407 6.02 3.45 31.90
CA LEU A 407 5.94 4.43 30.81
C LEU A 407 4.49 4.78 30.54
N GLU A 408 4.20 6.07 30.52
CA GLU A 408 2.94 6.62 30.05
C GLU A 408 3.18 7.64 28.95
N TYR A 409 2.41 7.51 27.88
CA TYR A 409 2.41 8.44 26.75
C TYR A 409 0.95 8.77 26.41
N ASN A 410 0.62 10.06 26.37
CA ASN A 410 -0.75 10.51 26.05
C ASN A 410 -0.68 11.72 25.13
N ARG A 411 -1.22 11.57 23.92
CA ARG A 411 -1.29 12.58 22.88
C ARG A 411 -2.66 12.53 22.18
N ASN A 412 -2.92 13.50 21.33
CA ASN A 412 -4.16 13.58 20.58
C ASN A 412 -4.45 12.32 19.74
N VAL A 413 -3.43 11.70 19.15
CA VAL A 413 -3.56 10.48 18.34
C VAL A 413 -3.88 9.24 19.16
N GLY A 414 -3.47 9.18 20.43
CA GLY A 414 -3.64 8.00 21.26
C GLY A 414 -2.85 8.06 22.56
N SER A 415 -2.91 6.97 23.31
CA SER A 415 -2.18 6.78 24.56
C SER A 415 -1.68 5.37 24.70
N ILE A 416 -0.54 5.21 25.38
CA ILE A 416 -0.04 3.93 25.87
C ILE A 416 0.26 4.03 27.35
N SER A 417 0.16 2.90 28.05
CA SER A 417 0.74 2.67 29.37
C SER A 417 1.41 1.32 29.36
N ILE A 418 2.67 1.27 29.80
CA ILE A 418 3.49 0.07 29.83
C ILE A 418 4.12 -0.04 31.21
N ILE A 419 3.79 -1.11 31.90
CA ILE A 419 4.34 -1.43 33.21
C ILE A 419 4.98 -2.82 33.13
N ILE A 420 6.27 -2.91 33.38
CA ILE A 420 7.02 -4.17 33.42
C ILE A 420 7.74 -4.21 34.77
N LYS A 421 7.43 -5.19 35.60
CA LYS A 421 8.01 -5.32 36.96
C LYS A 421 8.44 -6.75 37.24
N GLN A 422 9.66 -6.89 37.73
CA GLN A 422 10.15 -8.18 38.23
C GLN A 422 9.97 -8.26 39.76
N LYS A 423 9.18 -9.21 40.22
CA LYS A 423 8.99 -9.51 41.65
C LYS A 423 9.57 -10.89 41.94
N GLY A 424 10.82 -10.94 42.40
CA GLY A 424 11.51 -12.20 42.67
C GLY A 424 11.67 -13.03 41.39
N LYS A 425 11.01 -14.20 41.35
CA LYS A 425 11.01 -15.09 40.19
C LYS A 425 9.83 -14.86 39.24
N ARG A 426 9.04 -13.84 39.46
CA ARG A 426 7.86 -13.57 38.63
C ARG A 426 7.99 -12.24 37.92
N LEU A 427 7.80 -12.25 36.62
CA LEU A 427 7.64 -11.07 35.79
C LEU A 427 6.16 -10.73 35.66
N LEU A 428 5.84 -9.45 35.79
CA LEU A 428 4.50 -8.89 35.56
C LEU A 428 4.63 -7.86 34.44
N VAL A 429 3.81 -8.00 33.41
CA VAL A 429 3.78 -7.08 32.28
C VAL A 429 2.35 -6.62 32.06
N THR A 430 2.11 -5.33 32.16
CA THR A 430 0.83 -4.71 31.80
C THR A 430 1.08 -3.72 30.68
N ARG A 431 0.38 -3.87 29.58
CA ARG A 431 0.48 -2.97 28.42
C ARG A 431 -0.91 -2.58 27.97
N SER A 432 -1.13 -1.30 27.77
CA SER A 432 -2.36 -0.79 27.19
C SER A 432 -2.06 0.17 26.04
N LEU A 433 -2.85 0.07 24.98
CA LEU A 433 -2.81 0.94 23.81
C LEU A 433 -4.21 1.45 23.51
N ARG A 434 -4.36 2.73 23.28
CA ARG A 434 -5.58 3.33 22.74
C ARG A 434 -5.27 4.26 21.60
N LEU A 435 -5.53 3.86 20.37
CA LEU A 435 -5.52 4.72 19.21
C LEU A 435 -6.88 5.36 19.02
N ARG A 436 -6.95 6.69 19.08
CA ARG A 436 -8.20 7.46 19.02
C ARG A 436 -8.59 7.86 17.61
N LYS A 437 -7.59 8.00 16.72
CA LYS A 437 -7.78 8.41 15.35
C LYS A 437 -7.58 7.22 14.40
N ALA A 438 -8.53 7.00 13.52
CA ALA A 438 -8.38 6.06 12.42
C ALA A 438 -7.56 6.65 11.26
N LEU A 439 -7.59 7.97 11.11
CA LEU A 439 -6.80 8.71 10.14
C LEU A 439 -5.75 9.55 10.87
N ILE A 440 -4.49 9.23 10.63
CA ILE A 440 -3.33 9.97 11.15
C ILE A 440 -2.87 10.93 10.07
N THR A 441 -3.09 12.22 10.27
CA THR A 441 -2.66 13.25 9.33
C THR A 441 -1.14 13.41 9.36
N LYS A 442 -0.57 14.07 8.34
CA LYS A 442 0.87 14.41 8.33
C LYS A 442 1.27 15.19 9.60
N ALA A 443 0.40 16.07 10.08
CA ALA A 443 0.66 16.86 11.30
C ALA A 443 0.64 16.00 12.58
N ASP A 444 -0.20 14.97 12.62
CA ASP A 444 -0.30 14.05 13.75
C ASP A 444 0.78 12.96 13.74
N TYR A 445 1.49 12.78 12.62
CA TYR A 445 2.35 11.62 12.41
C TYR A 445 3.53 11.54 13.38
N SER A 446 4.12 12.66 13.75
CA SER A 446 5.21 12.69 14.72
C SER A 446 4.81 12.09 16.08
N ASP A 447 3.63 12.46 16.57
CA ASP A 447 3.08 11.94 17.82
C ASP A 447 2.71 10.46 17.70
N PHE A 448 2.11 10.07 16.57
CA PHE A 448 1.81 8.67 16.28
C PHE A 448 3.06 7.81 16.21
N ARG A 449 4.09 8.27 15.50
CA ARG A 449 5.37 7.57 15.37
C ARG A 449 6.03 7.34 16.72
N GLN A 450 6.06 8.36 17.59
CA GLN A 450 6.64 8.22 18.93
C GLN A 450 5.89 7.19 19.76
N LEU A 451 4.54 7.23 19.71
CA LEU A 451 3.69 6.24 20.36
C LEU A 451 4.00 4.82 19.87
N MET A 452 4.20 4.63 18.57
CA MET A 452 4.56 3.32 17.99
C MET A 452 5.97 2.86 18.38
N ILE A 453 6.95 3.77 18.42
CA ILE A 453 8.30 3.45 18.89
C ILE A 453 8.26 2.90 20.31
N ASP A 454 7.56 3.58 21.20
CA ASP A 454 7.45 3.17 22.60
C ASP A 454 6.64 1.86 22.73
N TRP A 455 5.55 1.73 21.98
CA TRP A 455 4.72 0.52 21.98
C TRP A 455 5.46 -0.73 21.53
N TYR A 456 6.19 -0.65 20.42
CA TYR A 456 6.95 -1.78 19.90
C TYR A 456 8.29 -2.00 20.59
N GLY A 457 8.95 -0.93 21.03
CA GLY A 457 10.23 -1.01 21.70
C GLY A 457 10.20 -1.83 22.97
N HIS A 458 9.11 -1.77 23.72
CA HIS A 458 8.93 -2.51 24.98
C HIS A 458 8.32 -3.91 24.81
N ARG A 459 8.34 -4.47 23.61
CA ARG A 459 8.00 -5.89 23.39
C ARG A 459 9.17 -6.82 23.59
N GLN A 460 10.39 -6.32 23.41
CA GLN A 460 11.61 -7.12 23.61
C GLN A 460 12.13 -6.93 25.01
N LEU A 461 12.14 -8.00 25.78
CA LEU A 461 12.62 -8.03 27.15
C LEU A 461 13.97 -8.75 27.18
N PHE A 462 14.92 -8.16 27.89
CA PHE A 462 16.27 -8.70 28.02
C PHE A 462 16.54 -9.10 29.46
N PHE A 463 17.15 -10.28 29.63
CA PHE A 463 17.51 -10.80 30.95
C PHE A 463 18.97 -11.21 30.98
N SER A 464 19.60 -11.08 32.15
CA SER A 464 20.84 -11.80 32.50
C SER A 464 20.49 -13.05 33.29
N LEU A 465 21.19 -14.15 33.04
CA LEU A 465 21.07 -15.43 33.78
C LEU A 465 22.09 -15.56 34.86
#